data_2ffae53bae6c57d0dba62a9cf9f073ba
#
_entry.id   2ffae53bae6c57d0dba62a9cf9f073ba
#
_cell.length_a   1.000
_cell.length_b   1.000
_cell.length_c   1.000
_cell.angle_alpha   90.00
_cell.angle_beta   90.00
_cell.angle_gamma   90.00
#
_symmetry.space_group_name_H-M   'P 1'
#
loop_
_entity.id
_entity.type
_entity.pdbx_description
1 polymer ?
#
loop_
_entity_poly.entity_id
_entity_poly.type
_entity_poly.pdbx_seq_one_letter_code
_entity_poly.pdbx_strand_id
1 'polypeptide(L)'
;MPDFFWSVDALVVRDNAVFGFGWIFHIDQEIMELRLRINIAGKNSISPTYLVADIGKVREDVEFKFLDQLKARHSGYVFYGAFPVGREISSVDILCLLQNKSTLEIPVPNENLTRFSYDRKVSSSYLFFRQLYIFSKRGMGLIRAGKYNSLWSKVNRYIGGRKNGVLHEPGDLKELLLTSESINLTVIVDHDLGGGANDYRERMVDSIICQKGSVIILTFHVPTLSHILVVTNSRINYRFAIPDKEFFLRAIGYLDVSEIVYNTGVSFLRPEETSPLLIQLKQITSARLKVLIHDYFVVCPSHFLINDEGKYCEIPDIDVCNRCLSRNQQGFSTLFSAQDMSKWRAIWGSLLNTCDEIVTFSNSSLNILRSAYPEIDPLKISVIPHDIRHLKGKSPRILSTSHLQIGVVGQIGFHKGSNFIQRLAIEIKRRKMDCKIVVIGTIEANCDSTIVTETGAYEHSELPDLVEQSGVNVMLFPSIWPETFSYVVHELLGMNLPIASFNLGAPSDRLSSYPNGLVLDSTDPKDVLNELISFHRKLYLS
;
A
#
# COMPACT_ATOMS: atom_id res chain seq x y z
N MET A 1 -33.01 19.31 2.70
CA MET A 1 -31.55 19.37 2.41
C MET A 1 -31.23 18.09 1.67
N PRO A 2 -30.27 18.08 0.77
CA PRO A 2 -29.86 16.82 0.16
C PRO A 2 -29.27 15.94 1.25
N ASP A 3 -29.77 14.69 1.35
CA ASP A 3 -29.28 13.71 2.34
C ASP A 3 -27.91 13.14 1.94
N PHE A 4 -27.32 13.68 0.89
CA PHE A 4 -26.14 13.17 0.23
C PHE A 4 -25.13 14.29 -0.07
N PHE A 5 -23.88 14.09 0.35
CA PHE A 5 -22.78 15.04 0.18
C PHE A 5 -21.60 14.38 -0.49
N TRP A 6 -20.97 15.07 -1.43
CA TRP A 6 -19.85 14.53 -2.18
C TRP A 6 -18.95 15.61 -2.79
N SER A 7 -17.73 15.22 -3.15
CA SER A 7 -16.80 15.99 -3.97
C SER A 7 -15.85 15.06 -4.71
N VAL A 8 -15.52 15.41 -5.94
CA VAL A 8 -14.38 14.87 -6.68
C VAL A 8 -13.23 15.87 -6.53
N ASP A 9 -12.22 15.52 -5.74
CA ASP A 9 -11.07 16.39 -5.50
C ASP A 9 -10.08 16.35 -6.66
N ALA A 10 -9.93 15.19 -7.30
CA ALA A 10 -9.14 14.99 -8.51
C ALA A 10 -9.64 13.79 -9.30
N LEU A 11 -9.63 13.90 -10.62
CA LEU A 11 -9.81 12.79 -11.56
C LEU A 11 -8.87 13.00 -12.74
N VAL A 12 -7.92 12.08 -12.90
CA VAL A 12 -6.83 12.16 -13.87
C VAL A 12 -6.92 10.99 -14.81
N VAL A 13 -6.79 11.27 -16.10
CA VAL A 13 -6.70 10.24 -17.15
C VAL A 13 -5.42 10.45 -17.94
N ARG A 14 -4.68 9.38 -18.13
CA ARG A 14 -3.51 9.34 -19.01
C ARG A 14 -3.41 7.96 -19.65
N ASP A 15 -3.17 7.94 -20.96
CA ASP A 15 -3.18 6.70 -21.76
C ASP A 15 -4.49 5.93 -21.52
N ASN A 16 -4.39 4.71 -21.00
CA ASN A 16 -5.52 3.87 -20.65
C ASN A 16 -5.72 3.73 -19.13
N ALA A 17 -5.16 4.64 -18.32
CA ALA A 17 -5.30 4.64 -16.88
C ALA A 17 -6.13 5.80 -16.37
N VAL A 18 -6.79 5.58 -15.25
CA VAL A 18 -7.53 6.57 -14.50
C VAL A 18 -7.10 6.52 -13.03
N PHE A 19 -6.89 7.69 -12.46
CA PHE A 19 -6.73 7.88 -11.01
C PHE A 19 -7.65 8.99 -10.54
N GLY A 20 -8.37 8.77 -9.47
CA GLY A 20 -9.23 9.78 -8.88
C GLY A 20 -9.44 9.57 -7.40
N PHE A 21 -9.75 10.64 -6.70
CA PHE A 21 -10.11 10.60 -5.29
C PHE A 21 -11.04 11.76 -4.94
N GLY A 22 -11.72 11.59 -3.82
CA GLY A 22 -12.66 12.57 -3.29
C GLY A 22 -13.24 12.10 -1.97
N TRP A 23 -14.43 12.58 -1.68
CA TRP A 23 -15.18 12.15 -0.51
C TRP A 23 -16.68 12.13 -0.81
N ILE A 24 -17.39 11.25 -0.11
CA ILE A 24 -18.81 11.01 -0.31
C ILE A 24 -19.41 10.38 0.95
N PHE A 25 -20.56 10.86 1.40
CA PHE A 25 -21.34 10.24 2.46
C PHE A 25 -22.82 10.57 2.35
N HIS A 26 -23.64 9.68 2.89
CA HIS A 26 -25.08 9.87 3.08
C HIS A 26 -25.37 10.01 4.57
N ILE A 27 -26.25 10.92 4.97
CA ILE A 27 -26.54 11.21 6.39
C ILE A 27 -26.97 9.94 7.13
N ASP A 28 -27.96 9.22 6.61
CA ASP A 28 -28.60 8.11 7.31
C ASP A 28 -28.10 6.73 6.88
N GLN A 29 -27.64 6.56 5.62
CA GLN A 29 -27.31 5.25 5.07
C GLN A 29 -25.81 5.03 4.92
N GLU A 30 -25.37 3.76 5.03
CA GLU A 30 -24.02 3.35 4.69
C GLU A 30 -23.84 3.22 3.18
N ILE A 31 -22.67 3.62 2.68
CA ILE A 31 -22.25 3.34 1.32
C ILE A 31 -21.61 1.97 1.31
N MET A 32 -22.25 1.03 0.64
CA MET A 32 -21.80 -0.36 0.56
C MET A 32 -20.73 -0.55 -0.50
N GLU A 33 -20.85 0.21 -1.61
CA GLU A 33 -19.92 0.12 -2.72
C GLU A 33 -19.96 1.42 -3.52
N LEU A 34 -18.79 1.81 -4.04
CA LEU A 34 -18.62 2.94 -4.94
C LEU A 34 -17.89 2.47 -6.20
N ARG A 35 -18.47 2.71 -7.37
CA ARG A 35 -17.89 2.38 -8.68
C ARG A 35 -17.72 3.60 -9.54
N LEU A 36 -16.61 3.66 -10.26
CA LEU A 36 -16.42 4.59 -11.36
C LEU A 36 -16.85 3.90 -12.65
N ARG A 37 -17.87 4.42 -13.34
CA ARG A 37 -18.28 3.97 -14.68
C ARG A 37 -17.59 4.84 -15.73
N ILE A 38 -16.76 4.25 -16.56
CA ILE A 38 -16.06 4.90 -17.65
C ILE A 38 -16.78 4.56 -18.94
N ASN A 39 -17.44 5.53 -19.52
CA ASN A 39 -18.11 5.41 -20.82
C ASN A 39 -17.11 5.71 -21.94
N ILE A 40 -17.04 4.82 -22.91
CA ILE A 40 -16.04 4.85 -23.98
C ILE A 40 -16.67 5.38 -25.26
N ALA A 41 -15.99 6.30 -25.95
CA ALA A 41 -16.44 6.83 -27.23
C ALA A 41 -16.33 5.77 -28.35
N GLY A 42 -17.37 5.61 -29.15
CA GLY A 42 -17.40 4.69 -30.30
C GLY A 42 -18.75 4.66 -30.99
N LYS A 43 -18.75 4.29 -32.30
CA LYS A 43 -19.99 4.20 -33.10
C LYS A 43 -20.88 2.98 -32.76
N ASN A 44 -20.33 1.97 -32.06
CA ASN A 44 -21.09 0.82 -31.54
C ASN A 44 -21.10 0.93 -30.01
N SER A 45 -22.21 0.52 -29.37
CA SER A 45 -22.34 0.52 -27.91
C SER A 45 -21.28 -0.41 -27.28
N ILE A 46 -20.13 0.16 -26.93
CA ILE A 46 -19.09 -0.54 -26.19
C ILE A 46 -19.50 -0.56 -24.73
N SER A 47 -19.48 -1.72 -24.11
CA SER A 47 -19.77 -1.82 -22.68
C SER A 47 -18.84 -0.91 -21.87
N PRO A 48 -19.38 -0.17 -20.89
CA PRO A 48 -18.57 0.69 -20.04
C PRO A 48 -17.59 -0.13 -19.19
N THR A 49 -16.48 0.47 -18.83
CA THR A 49 -15.54 -0.12 -17.84
C THR A 49 -15.93 0.35 -16.44
N TYR A 50 -15.90 -0.55 -15.48
CA TYR A 50 -16.18 -0.25 -14.07
C TYR A 50 -14.93 -0.45 -13.23
N LEU A 51 -14.60 0.54 -12.40
CA LEU A 51 -13.55 0.44 -11.38
C LEU A 51 -14.20 0.61 -10.02
N VAL A 52 -13.93 -0.31 -9.11
CA VAL A 52 -14.37 -0.21 -7.72
C VAL A 52 -13.46 0.72 -6.95
N ALA A 53 -14.04 1.62 -6.15
CA ALA A 53 -13.28 2.51 -5.29
C ALA A 53 -12.82 1.78 -4.02
N ASP A 54 -11.66 2.15 -3.55
CA ASP A 54 -11.25 1.92 -2.18
C ASP A 54 -11.88 3.04 -1.32
N ILE A 55 -12.87 2.68 -0.49
CA ILE A 55 -13.69 3.59 0.32
C ILE A 55 -13.30 3.56 1.80
N GLY A 56 -13.88 4.45 2.61
CA GLY A 56 -13.64 4.49 4.06
C GLY A 56 -12.37 5.25 4.45
N LYS A 57 -11.71 5.93 3.50
CA LYS A 57 -10.49 6.69 3.83
C LYS A 57 -10.78 7.87 4.74
N VAL A 58 -9.93 8.03 5.76
CA VAL A 58 -10.08 9.10 6.75
C VAL A 58 -9.92 10.48 6.11
N ARG A 59 -10.87 11.37 6.35
CA ARG A 59 -10.97 12.74 5.87
C ARG A 59 -11.23 13.71 7.03
N GLU A 60 -10.17 14.03 7.78
CA GLU A 60 -10.25 15.00 8.88
C GLU A 60 -10.75 16.39 8.43
N ASP A 61 -10.45 16.78 7.18
CA ASP A 61 -10.92 18.03 6.58
C ASP A 61 -12.44 18.06 6.33
N VAL A 62 -13.02 16.90 6.01
CA VAL A 62 -14.47 16.73 5.80
C VAL A 62 -15.17 16.60 7.15
N GLU A 63 -14.63 15.83 8.09
CA GLU A 63 -15.09 15.75 9.47
C GLU A 63 -15.21 17.14 10.11
N PHE A 64 -14.17 17.96 9.97
CA PHE A 64 -14.19 19.33 10.49
C PHE A 64 -15.25 20.23 9.82
N LYS A 65 -15.57 19.98 8.56
CA LYS A 65 -16.60 20.73 7.80
C LYS A 65 -18.03 20.34 8.19
N PHE A 66 -18.22 19.10 8.64
CA PHE A 66 -19.51 18.48 8.94
C PHE A 66 -19.50 17.86 10.35
N LEU A 67 -19.28 18.68 11.38
CA LEU A 67 -19.08 18.24 12.78
C LEU A 67 -20.23 17.39 13.35
N ASP A 68 -21.45 17.59 12.89
CA ASP A 68 -22.63 16.85 13.34
C ASP A 68 -22.84 15.52 12.56
N GLN A 69 -21.92 15.17 11.63
CA GLN A 69 -22.06 14.03 10.76
C GLN A 69 -20.95 12.99 11.02
N LEU A 70 -21.26 11.96 11.79
CA LEU A 70 -20.29 10.90 12.16
C LEU A 70 -19.65 10.22 10.95
N LYS A 71 -20.37 10.12 9.83
CA LYS A 71 -19.89 9.46 8.61
C LYS A 71 -18.92 10.33 7.80
N ALA A 72 -18.82 11.61 8.09
CA ALA A 72 -17.95 12.54 7.36
C ALA A 72 -16.47 12.18 7.49
N ARG A 73 -16.04 11.63 8.64
CA ARG A 73 -14.66 11.21 8.90
C ARG A 73 -14.18 10.12 7.93
N HIS A 74 -15.01 9.11 7.67
CA HIS A 74 -14.68 7.96 6.83
C HIS A 74 -15.26 8.08 5.39
N SER A 75 -15.45 9.31 4.92
CA SER A 75 -16.08 9.59 3.62
C SER A 75 -15.14 9.51 2.43
N GLY A 76 -13.82 9.38 2.64
CA GLY A 76 -12.84 9.41 1.57
C GLY A 76 -12.90 8.17 0.68
N TYR A 77 -12.65 8.39 -0.63
CA TYR A 77 -12.51 7.31 -1.62
C TYR A 77 -11.34 7.56 -2.56
N VAL A 78 -10.84 6.46 -3.16
CA VAL A 78 -9.79 6.49 -4.17
C VAL A 78 -10.14 5.50 -5.28
N PHE A 79 -10.01 5.93 -6.55
CA PHE A 79 -10.06 5.08 -7.74
C PHE A 79 -8.68 5.00 -8.36
N TYR A 80 -8.24 3.81 -8.74
CA TYR A 80 -7.09 3.63 -9.61
C TYR A 80 -7.27 2.34 -10.43
N GLY A 81 -7.13 2.44 -11.73
CA GLY A 81 -7.24 1.28 -12.61
C GLY A 81 -7.04 1.64 -14.07
N ALA A 82 -7.16 0.63 -14.93
CA ALA A 82 -7.02 0.76 -16.36
C ALA A 82 -8.34 0.49 -17.08
N PHE A 83 -8.49 1.08 -18.26
CA PHE A 83 -9.53 0.80 -19.23
C PHE A 83 -8.92 0.35 -20.57
N PRO A 84 -9.68 -0.18 -21.55
CA PRO A 84 -9.12 -0.74 -22.77
C PRO A 84 -8.24 0.26 -23.55
N VAL A 85 -7.07 -0.20 -23.97
CA VAL A 85 -6.06 0.59 -24.71
C VAL A 85 -6.60 1.11 -26.04
N GLY A 86 -6.20 2.31 -26.44
CA GLY A 86 -6.59 2.94 -27.72
C GLY A 86 -8.03 3.42 -27.76
N ARG A 87 -8.67 3.62 -26.60
CA ARG A 87 -10.03 4.14 -26.49
C ARG A 87 -10.05 5.51 -25.85
N GLU A 88 -11.01 6.33 -26.27
CA GLU A 88 -11.27 7.63 -25.68
C GLU A 88 -12.45 7.55 -24.72
N ILE A 89 -12.37 8.30 -23.63
CA ILE A 89 -13.45 8.42 -22.65
C ILE A 89 -14.44 9.48 -23.14
N SER A 90 -15.72 9.11 -23.21
CA SER A 90 -16.81 10.06 -23.52
C SER A 90 -17.35 10.74 -22.27
N SER A 91 -17.60 9.98 -21.20
CA SER A 91 -18.03 10.50 -19.90
C SER A 91 -17.61 9.57 -18.78
N VAL A 92 -17.66 10.07 -17.55
CA VAL A 92 -17.38 9.33 -16.34
C VAL A 92 -18.49 9.59 -15.34
N ASP A 93 -18.99 8.53 -14.71
CA ASP A 93 -20.02 8.62 -13.68
C ASP A 93 -19.58 7.85 -12.43
N ILE A 94 -19.95 8.34 -11.26
CA ILE A 94 -19.78 7.64 -9.98
C ILE A 94 -21.11 6.97 -9.64
N LEU A 95 -21.08 5.65 -9.45
CA LEU A 95 -22.20 4.83 -9.01
C LEU A 95 -22.02 4.50 -7.55
N CYS A 96 -22.99 4.90 -6.72
CA CYS A 96 -22.97 4.68 -5.28
C CYS A 96 -24.08 3.70 -4.90
N LEU A 97 -23.73 2.51 -4.39
CA LEU A 97 -24.67 1.53 -3.85
C LEU A 97 -24.86 1.78 -2.35
N LEU A 98 -26.10 2.04 -1.94
CA LEU A 98 -26.47 2.31 -0.56
C LEU A 98 -26.94 1.03 0.17
N GLN A 99 -26.97 1.08 1.49
CA GLN A 99 -27.41 -0.03 2.37
C GLN A 99 -28.83 -0.54 2.04
N ASN A 100 -29.73 0.34 1.65
CA ASN A 100 -31.10 -0.01 1.22
C ASN A 100 -31.17 -0.63 -0.18
N LYS A 101 -30.01 -0.92 -0.81
CA LYS A 101 -29.84 -1.44 -2.17
C LYS A 101 -30.23 -0.46 -3.30
N SER A 102 -30.52 0.80 -3.00
CA SER A 102 -30.66 1.82 -4.03
C SER A 102 -29.29 2.21 -4.60
N THR A 103 -29.26 2.57 -5.87
CA THR A 103 -28.05 3.07 -6.54
C THR A 103 -28.26 4.53 -6.91
N LEU A 104 -27.33 5.37 -6.50
CA LEU A 104 -27.26 6.76 -6.92
C LEU A 104 -26.19 6.90 -8.00
N GLU A 105 -26.53 7.61 -9.07
CA GLU A 105 -25.62 7.91 -10.16
C GLU A 105 -25.25 9.40 -10.13
N ILE A 106 -23.95 9.69 -10.14
CA ILE A 106 -23.40 11.04 -10.07
C ILE A 106 -22.56 11.27 -11.32
N PRO A 107 -23.02 12.09 -12.28
CA PRO A 107 -22.20 12.45 -13.43
C PRO A 107 -21.04 13.32 -12.98
N VAL A 108 -19.81 12.96 -13.39
CA VAL A 108 -18.63 13.77 -13.11
C VAL A 108 -18.50 14.83 -14.21
N PRO A 109 -18.55 16.15 -13.87
CA PRO A 109 -18.39 17.20 -14.84
C PRO A 109 -17.05 17.10 -15.58
N ASN A 110 -17.04 17.35 -16.90
CA ASN A 110 -15.83 17.25 -17.72
C ASN A 110 -14.72 18.21 -17.27
N GLU A 111 -15.05 19.30 -16.61
CA GLU A 111 -14.10 20.23 -16.00
C GLU A 111 -13.28 19.62 -14.85
N ASN A 112 -13.81 18.59 -14.17
CA ASN A 112 -13.13 17.84 -13.13
C ASN A 112 -12.22 16.74 -13.70
N LEU A 113 -12.36 16.44 -15.00
CA LEU A 113 -11.56 15.42 -15.68
C LEU A 113 -10.31 16.05 -16.28
N THR A 114 -9.17 15.80 -15.69
CA THR A 114 -7.88 16.24 -16.25
C THR A 114 -7.31 15.16 -17.15
N ARG A 115 -7.24 15.47 -18.45
CA ARG A 115 -6.61 14.61 -19.46
C ARG A 115 -5.17 15.03 -19.67
N PHE A 116 -4.25 14.08 -19.59
CA PHE A 116 -2.85 14.27 -19.96
C PHE A 116 -2.60 13.65 -21.33
N SER A 117 -2.25 14.48 -22.30
CA SER A 117 -1.55 14.01 -23.50
C SER A 117 -0.05 13.99 -23.25
N TYR A 118 0.62 13.04 -23.88
CA TYR A 118 2.07 12.93 -23.84
C TYR A 118 2.70 14.00 -24.74
N ASP A 119 2.76 15.25 -24.25
CA ASP A 119 3.60 16.25 -24.86
C ASP A 119 4.99 16.19 -24.20
N ARG A 120 6.05 16.02 -24.98
CA ARG A 120 7.47 15.87 -24.56
C ARG A 120 7.98 16.98 -23.62
N LYS A 121 7.13 17.92 -23.24
CA LYS A 121 7.42 19.12 -22.44
C LYS A 121 6.66 19.20 -21.12
N VAL A 122 6.27 18.08 -20.50
CA VAL A 122 5.74 18.19 -19.12
C VAL A 122 6.88 18.62 -18.21
N SER A 123 6.95 19.93 -17.95
CA SER A 123 7.97 20.51 -17.10
C SER A 123 7.82 19.95 -15.67
N SER A 124 8.94 19.63 -15.03
CA SER A 124 9.00 19.22 -13.62
C SER A 124 8.27 20.23 -12.72
N SER A 125 8.26 21.49 -13.10
CA SER A 125 7.53 22.56 -12.41
C SER A 125 6.01 22.35 -12.41
N TYR A 126 5.44 21.85 -13.50
CA TYR A 126 4.00 21.58 -13.58
C TYR A 126 3.58 20.42 -12.67
N LEU A 127 4.35 19.34 -12.62
CA LEU A 127 4.12 18.22 -11.68
C LEU A 127 4.23 18.70 -10.23
N PHE A 128 5.22 19.57 -9.94
CA PHE A 128 5.41 20.15 -8.62
C PHE A 128 4.24 21.07 -8.21
N PHE A 129 3.84 22.03 -9.05
CA PHE A 129 2.72 22.92 -8.73
C PHE A 129 1.39 22.20 -8.61
N ARG A 130 1.18 21.13 -9.36
CA ARG A 130 -0.01 20.32 -9.25
C ARG A 130 -0.03 19.44 -8.00
N GLN A 131 1.09 18.85 -7.63
CA GLN A 131 1.22 18.18 -6.34
C GLN A 131 0.97 19.17 -5.20
N LEU A 132 1.54 20.36 -5.26
CA LEU A 132 1.27 21.45 -4.32
C LEU A 132 -0.23 21.82 -4.29
N TYR A 133 -0.92 21.87 -5.42
CA TYR A 133 -2.36 22.14 -5.47
C TYR A 133 -3.18 21.03 -4.81
N ILE A 134 -2.88 19.76 -5.08
CA ILE A 134 -3.53 18.61 -4.43
C ILE A 134 -3.25 18.62 -2.92
N PHE A 135 -1.99 18.90 -2.52
CA PHE A 135 -1.61 19.04 -1.12
C PHE A 135 -2.21 20.28 -0.46
N SER A 136 -2.35 21.41 -1.17
CA SER A 136 -2.92 22.62 -0.59
C SER A 136 -4.40 22.47 -0.27
N LYS A 137 -5.17 21.76 -1.10
CA LYS A 137 -6.58 21.44 -0.80
C LYS A 137 -6.71 20.56 0.47
N ARG A 138 -5.86 19.54 0.62
CA ARG A 138 -5.81 18.70 1.83
C ARG A 138 -5.14 19.41 3.01
N GLY A 139 -4.07 20.17 2.75
CA GLY A 139 -3.30 20.89 3.75
C GLY A 139 -4.06 22.03 4.43
N MET A 140 -4.95 22.73 3.72
CA MET A 140 -5.79 23.76 4.35
C MET A 140 -6.74 23.20 5.41
N GLY A 141 -7.21 21.95 5.25
CA GLY A 141 -7.97 21.24 6.29
C GLY A 141 -7.12 21.00 7.55
N LEU A 142 -5.89 20.51 7.38
CA LEU A 142 -4.96 20.25 8.49
C LEU A 142 -4.51 21.56 9.18
N ILE A 143 -4.30 22.63 8.43
CA ILE A 143 -3.99 23.97 8.99
C ILE A 143 -5.15 24.49 9.84
N ARG A 144 -6.39 24.38 9.36
CA ARG A 144 -7.59 24.78 10.11
C ARG A 144 -7.83 23.91 11.33
N ALA A 145 -7.42 22.64 11.29
CA ALA A 145 -7.48 21.70 12.41
C ALA A 145 -6.31 21.86 13.42
N GLY A 146 -5.40 22.83 13.23
CA GLY A 146 -4.26 23.07 14.12
C GLY A 146 -3.16 22.01 14.09
N LYS A 147 -3.21 21.04 13.15
CA LYS A 147 -2.25 19.93 13.04
C LYS A 147 -1.04 20.28 12.16
N TYR A 148 -0.35 21.36 12.54
CA TYR A 148 0.80 21.90 11.79
C TYR A 148 1.96 20.92 11.65
N ASN A 149 2.26 20.13 12.68
CA ASN A 149 3.37 19.18 12.70
C ASN A 149 3.15 18.03 11.70
N SER A 150 1.94 17.50 11.60
CA SER A 150 1.60 16.45 10.64
C SER A 150 1.61 16.95 9.18
N LEU A 151 1.24 18.21 8.97
CA LEU A 151 1.37 18.85 7.66
C LEU A 151 2.84 19.07 7.30
N TRP A 152 3.63 19.59 8.25
CA TRP A 152 5.04 19.93 8.06
C TRP A 152 5.90 18.68 7.84
N SER A 153 5.65 17.59 8.55
CA SER A 153 6.33 16.30 8.32
C SER A 153 6.02 15.72 6.94
N LYS A 154 4.76 15.79 6.49
CA LYS A 154 4.35 15.37 5.14
C LYS A 154 4.96 16.25 4.06
N VAL A 155 4.98 17.57 4.25
CA VAL A 155 5.58 18.55 3.34
C VAL A 155 7.11 18.36 3.31
N ASN A 156 7.78 18.20 4.44
CA ASN A 156 9.21 17.97 4.50
C ASN A 156 9.63 16.64 3.89
N ARG A 157 8.86 15.57 4.09
CA ARG A 157 9.11 14.27 3.42
C ARG A 157 8.99 14.39 1.90
N TYR A 158 8.14 15.29 1.40
CA TYR A 158 7.91 15.50 -0.03
C TYR A 158 8.86 16.52 -0.68
N ILE A 159 9.24 17.58 0.04
CA ILE A 159 10.10 18.66 -0.46
C ILE A 159 11.56 18.47 -0.01
N GLY A 160 11.82 17.62 0.99
CA GLY A 160 13.08 17.48 1.67
C GLY A 160 14.26 17.19 0.76
N GLY A 161 14.97 18.24 0.41
CA GLY A 161 16.27 18.18 -0.23
C GLY A 161 16.33 17.76 -1.70
N ARG A 162 15.22 17.32 -2.32
CA ARG A 162 15.18 16.87 -3.73
C ARG A 162 15.02 18.06 -4.67
N LYS A 163 15.93 18.19 -5.61
CA LYS A 163 15.84 19.17 -6.69
C LYS A 163 15.09 18.53 -7.88
N ASN A 164 14.14 19.24 -8.46
CA ASN A 164 13.51 18.82 -9.72
C ASN A 164 14.38 19.25 -10.88
N GLY A 165 14.73 18.29 -11.75
CA GLY A 165 15.50 18.51 -12.96
C GLY A 165 14.71 18.17 -14.22
N VAL A 166 15.29 18.42 -15.38
CA VAL A 166 14.79 18.01 -16.68
C VAL A 166 15.88 17.17 -17.35
N LEU A 167 15.53 15.97 -17.79
CA LEU A 167 16.37 15.14 -18.67
C LEU A 167 15.80 15.32 -20.08
N HIS A 168 16.58 15.89 -20.98
CA HIS A 168 16.21 16.07 -22.38
C HIS A 168 16.55 14.85 -23.23
N GLU A 169 17.70 14.27 -22.96
CA GLU A 169 18.24 13.12 -23.67
C GLU A 169 18.65 12.02 -22.68
N PRO A 170 18.66 10.75 -23.08
CA PRO A 170 19.12 9.66 -22.22
C PRO A 170 20.55 9.84 -21.68
N GLY A 171 21.43 10.46 -22.49
CA GLY A 171 22.83 10.73 -22.10
C GLY A 171 23.02 11.74 -20.97
N ASP A 172 22.04 12.64 -20.74
CA ASP A 172 22.08 13.65 -19.66
C ASP A 172 22.28 12.98 -18.28
N LEU A 173 21.74 11.76 -18.11
CA LEU A 173 21.87 11.01 -16.88
C LEU A 173 23.32 10.60 -16.61
N LYS A 174 24.06 10.22 -17.67
CA LYS A 174 25.48 9.91 -17.57
C LYS A 174 26.30 11.14 -17.17
N GLU A 175 26.05 12.30 -17.79
CA GLU A 175 26.73 13.55 -17.44
C GLU A 175 26.47 13.94 -15.99
N LEU A 176 25.23 13.81 -15.53
CA LEU A 176 24.86 14.09 -14.14
C LEU A 176 25.64 13.21 -13.15
N LEU A 177 25.83 11.92 -13.46
CA LEU A 177 26.53 10.98 -12.60
C LEU A 177 28.07 11.09 -12.69
N LEU A 178 28.62 11.51 -13.83
CA LEU A 178 30.07 11.74 -13.99
C LEU A 178 30.60 12.83 -13.05
N THR A 179 29.75 13.73 -12.57
CA THR A 179 30.13 14.74 -11.57
C THR A 179 30.33 14.17 -10.17
N SER A 180 30.02 12.91 -9.95
CA SER A 180 30.16 12.21 -8.67
C SER A 180 31.34 11.23 -8.72
N GLU A 181 32.06 11.11 -7.62
CA GLU A 181 33.14 10.11 -7.42
C GLU A 181 32.54 8.73 -7.05
N SER A 182 31.42 8.36 -7.64
CA SER A 182 30.70 7.14 -7.31
C SER A 182 31.43 5.91 -7.82
N ILE A 183 31.64 4.93 -6.94
CA ILE A 183 32.33 3.68 -7.26
C ILE A 183 31.35 2.65 -7.85
N ASN A 184 30.11 2.64 -7.37
CA ASN A 184 29.08 1.66 -7.74
C ASN A 184 27.75 2.37 -8.03
N LEU A 185 27.03 1.89 -9.04
CA LEU A 185 25.69 2.35 -9.36
C LEU A 185 24.68 1.20 -9.15
N THR A 186 23.68 1.44 -8.32
CA THR A 186 22.55 0.54 -8.12
C THR A 186 21.29 1.11 -8.73
N VAL A 187 20.57 0.31 -9.49
CA VAL A 187 19.24 0.65 -10.05
C VAL A 187 18.18 -0.08 -9.26
N ILE A 188 17.19 0.65 -8.74
CA ILE A 188 16.08 0.09 -7.95
C ILE A 188 14.77 0.34 -8.67
N VAL A 189 13.93 -0.70 -8.80
CA VAL A 189 12.54 -0.57 -9.27
C VAL A 189 11.62 -0.77 -8.08
N ASP A 190 10.79 0.25 -7.77
CA ASP A 190 9.95 0.28 -6.57
C ASP A 190 8.66 1.08 -6.78
N HIS A 191 7.69 0.93 -5.90
CA HIS A 191 6.51 1.79 -5.83
C HIS A 191 6.77 3.09 -5.04
N ASP A 192 5.81 4.02 -5.08
CA ASP A 192 5.86 5.31 -4.34
C ASP A 192 4.61 5.48 -3.44
N LEU A 193 4.14 4.38 -2.82
CA LEU A 193 2.91 4.35 -2.01
C LEU A 193 3.17 4.50 -0.50
N GLY A 194 4.44 4.38 -0.08
CA GLY A 194 4.83 4.34 1.34
C GLY A 194 4.78 2.94 1.94
N GLY A 195 4.99 2.86 3.27
CA GLY A 195 4.98 1.60 4.01
C GLY A 195 6.32 0.88 4.08
N GLY A 196 6.30 -0.34 4.66
CA GLY A 196 7.52 -1.06 5.04
C GLY A 196 8.50 -1.37 3.91
N ALA A 197 8.02 -1.60 2.68
CA ALA A 197 8.89 -1.80 1.52
C ALA A 197 9.67 -0.53 1.16
N ASN A 198 9.03 0.65 1.20
CA ASN A 198 9.71 1.92 0.99
C ASN A 198 10.69 2.24 2.13
N ASP A 199 10.33 1.95 3.38
CA ASP A 199 11.24 2.12 4.53
C ASP A 199 12.48 1.22 4.40
N TYR A 200 12.32 0.01 3.89
CA TYR A 200 13.44 -0.89 3.57
C TYR A 200 14.32 -0.30 2.46
N ARG A 201 13.72 0.19 1.37
CA ARG A 201 14.45 0.85 0.28
C ARG A 201 15.24 2.07 0.78
N GLU A 202 14.65 2.95 1.59
CA GLU A 202 15.35 4.14 2.10
C GLU A 202 16.60 3.74 2.90
N ARG A 203 16.52 2.74 3.78
CA ARG A 203 17.70 2.23 4.51
C ARG A 203 18.76 1.61 3.59
N MET A 204 18.33 0.89 2.55
CA MET A 204 19.23 0.36 1.52
C MET A 204 19.94 1.48 0.77
N VAL A 205 19.21 2.52 0.37
CA VAL A 205 19.74 3.72 -0.29
C VAL A 205 20.76 4.41 0.62
N ASP A 206 20.44 4.65 1.89
CA ASP A 206 21.36 5.26 2.85
C ASP A 206 22.64 4.44 3.00
N SER A 207 22.54 3.12 3.08
CA SER A 207 23.70 2.22 3.13
C SER A 207 24.59 2.33 1.90
N ILE A 208 24.00 2.37 0.70
CA ILE A 208 24.75 2.51 -0.57
C ILE A 208 25.46 3.88 -0.62
N ILE A 209 24.76 4.95 -0.22
CA ILE A 209 25.33 6.31 -0.21
C ILE A 209 26.49 6.41 0.81
N CYS A 210 26.35 5.81 1.99
CA CYS A 210 27.44 5.75 2.99
C CYS A 210 28.69 5.04 2.45
N GLN A 211 28.53 4.10 1.51
CA GLN A 211 29.59 3.39 0.80
C GLN A 211 30.07 4.13 -0.46
N LYS A 212 29.71 5.41 -0.62
CA LYS A 212 30.01 6.26 -1.79
C LYS A 212 29.40 5.76 -3.11
N GLY A 213 28.34 4.96 -3.04
CA GLY A 213 27.57 4.55 -4.22
C GLY A 213 26.59 5.62 -4.69
N SER A 214 26.09 5.43 -5.90
CA SER A 214 24.95 6.18 -6.47
C SER A 214 23.75 5.25 -6.66
N VAL A 215 22.56 5.81 -6.56
CA VAL A 215 21.31 5.08 -6.73
C VAL A 215 20.41 5.77 -7.73
N ILE A 216 19.84 4.98 -8.65
CA ILE A 216 18.75 5.40 -9.54
C ILE A 216 17.52 4.60 -9.14
N ILE A 217 16.40 5.27 -8.83
CA ILE A 217 15.15 4.62 -8.45
C ILE A 217 14.12 4.92 -9.52
N LEU A 218 13.56 3.87 -10.15
CA LEU A 218 12.40 3.98 -11.03
C LEU A 218 11.15 3.71 -10.22
N THR A 219 10.22 4.68 -10.17
CA THR A 219 8.90 4.52 -9.55
C THR A 219 7.78 4.92 -10.51
N PHE A 220 6.56 4.50 -10.20
CA PHE A 220 5.35 4.99 -10.88
C PHE A 220 4.53 5.83 -9.91
N HIS A 221 4.39 7.12 -10.22
CA HIS A 221 3.65 8.06 -9.41
C HIS A 221 2.17 8.06 -9.80
N VAL A 222 1.36 7.32 -9.06
CA VAL A 222 -0.07 7.11 -9.34
C VAL A 222 -0.87 8.42 -9.48
N PRO A 223 -0.71 9.43 -8.61
CA PRO A 223 -1.49 10.67 -8.73
C PRO A 223 -1.28 11.45 -10.04
N THR A 224 -0.16 11.26 -10.72
CA THR A 224 0.13 11.90 -12.02
C THR A 224 0.21 10.91 -13.17
N LEU A 225 0.02 9.61 -12.88
CA LEU A 225 0.13 8.51 -13.83
C LEU A 225 1.43 8.56 -14.65
N SER A 226 2.56 8.80 -13.97
CA SER A 226 3.86 9.05 -14.61
C SER A 226 4.97 8.21 -14.02
N HIS A 227 5.91 7.76 -14.88
CA HIS A 227 7.17 7.21 -14.41
C HIS A 227 8.06 8.32 -13.86
N ILE A 228 8.64 8.08 -12.70
CA ILE A 228 9.53 9.01 -12.02
C ILE A 228 10.87 8.32 -11.80
N LEU A 229 11.92 9.04 -12.15
CA LEU A 229 13.29 8.66 -11.90
C LEU A 229 13.85 9.51 -10.77
N VAL A 230 14.35 8.88 -9.72
CA VAL A 230 15.09 9.55 -8.64
C VAL A 230 16.55 9.17 -8.77
N VAL A 231 17.44 10.18 -8.80
CA VAL A 231 18.89 10.00 -8.88
C VAL A 231 19.50 10.59 -7.64
N THR A 232 20.18 9.78 -6.85
CA THR A 232 20.72 10.23 -5.56
C THR A 232 22.09 9.61 -5.24
N ASN A 233 22.92 10.41 -4.61
CA ASN A 233 24.18 10.02 -3.97
C ASN A 233 24.53 11.05 -2.89
N SER A 234 25.77 11.05 -2.36
CA SER A 234 26.23 11.99 -1.32
C SER A 234 26.17 13.47 -1.73
N ARG A 235 26.11 13.81 -3.02
CA ARG A 235 26.17 15.18 -3.56
C ARG A 235 24.87 15.64 -4.22
N ILE A 236 24.11 14.72 -4.82
CA ILE A 236 22.93 15.03 -5.61
C ILE A 236 21.71 14.28 -5.12
N ASN A 237 20.56 14.91 -5.28
CA ASN A 237 19.24 14.29 -5.07
C ASN A 237 18.25 14.95 -6.02
N TYR A 238 18.06 14.34 -7.18
CA TYR A 238 17.21 14.85 -8.26
C TYR A 238 16.03 13.94 -8.52
N ARG A 239 14.94 14.53 -8.97
CA ARG A 239 13.72 13.84 -9.38
C ARG A 239 13.32 14.27 -10.79
N PHE A 240 13.07 13.31 -11.68
CA PHE A 240 12.71 13.55 -13.06
C PHE A 240 11.44 12.79 -13.41
N ALA A 241 10.48 13.44 -14.09
CA ALA A 241 9.46 12.71 -14.82
C ALA A 241 10.05 12.25 -16.15
N ILE A 242 9.89 10.97 -16.47
CA ILE A 242 10.37 10.40 -17.74
C ILE A 242 9.22 9.98 -18.64
N PRO A 243 9.42 9.98 -19.97
CA PRO A 243 8.36 9.67 -20.92
C PRO A 243 7.80 8.26 -20.74
N ASP A 244 8.65 7.28 -20.80
CA ASP A 244 8.30 5.87 -20.89
C ASP A 244 9.44 4.98 -20.39
N LYS A 245 9.20 3.68 -20.42
CA LYS A 245 10.19 2.67 -20.06
C LYS A 245 11.31 2.55 -21.08
N GLU A 246 11.04 2.83 -22.34
CA GLU A 246 12.04 2.83 -23.42
C GLU A 246 13.06 3.95 -23.23
N PHE A 247 12.63 5.14 -22.78
CA PHE A 247 13.55 6.20 -22.40
C PHE A 247 14.44 5.75 -21.24
N PHE A 248 13.84 5.11 -20.21
CA PHE A 248 14.59 4.58 -19.08
C PHE A 248 15.65 3.56 -19.50
N LEU A 249 15.27 2.58 -20.33
CA LEU A 249 16.21 1.58 -20.83
C LEU A 249 17.38 2.21 -21.59
N ARG A 250 17.10 3.16 -22.48
CA ARG A 250 18.15 3.87 -23.21
C ARG A 250 19.07 4.66 -22.26
N ALA A 251 18.49 5.36 -21.26
CA ALA A 251 19.26 6.14 -20.31
C ALA A 251 20.20 5.26 -19.46
N ILE A 252 19.71 4.11 -18.98
CA ILE A 252 20.53 3.17 -18.21
C ILE A 252 21.61 2.51 -19.11
N GLY A 253 21.36 2.30 -20.40
CA GLY A 253 22.34 1.71 -21.33
C GLY A 253 23.64 2.52 -21.49
N TYR A 254 23.67 3.79 -21.07
CA TYR A 254 24.88 4.62 -21.03
C TYR A 254 25.71 4.48 -19.75
N LEU A 255 25.24 3.70 -18.78
CA LEU A 255 25.77 3.65 -17.42
C LEU A 255 26.43 2.30 -17.12
N ASP A 256 27.45 2.32 -16.27
CA ASP A 256 28.04 1.12 -15.69
C ASP A 256 27.28 0.77 -14.39
N VAL A 257 26.31 -0.14 -14.53
CA VAL A 257 25.42 -0.57 -13.43
C VAL A 257 25.98 -1.83 -12.80
N SER A 258 26.20 -1.80 -11.49
CA SER A 258 26.69 -2.96 -10.72
C SER A 258 25.57 -3.87 -10.24
N GLU A 259 24.43 -3.30 -9.80
CA GLU A 259 23.31 -4.07 -9.28
C GLU A 259 21.97 -3.49 -9.71
N ILE A 260 21.02 -4.37 -10.02
CA ILE A 260 19.60 -4.06 -10.24
C ILE A 260 18.80 -4.73 -9.13
N VAL A 261 17.96 -3.97 -8.45
CA VAL A 261 17.10 -4.48 -7.38
C VAL A 261 15.64 -4.27 -7.75
N TYR A 262 14.89 -5.34 -7.85
CA TYR A 262 13.43 -5.28 -7.83
C TYR A 262 12.97 -5.28 -6.38
N ASN A 263 12.52 -4.13 -5.88
CA ASN A 263 11.97 -3.98 -4.53
C ASN A 263 10.49 -4.38 -4.51
N THR A 264 9.64 -3.69 -5.27
CA THR A 264 8.28 -4.11 -5.63
C THR A 264 7.74 -3.26 -6.78
N GLY A 265 6.92 -3.84 -7.64
CA GLY A 265 6.31 -3.19 -8.82
C GLY A 265 4.82 -2.95 -8.69
N VAL A 266 4.25 -3.05 -7.48
CA VAL A 266 2.84 -2.72 -7.26
C VAL A 266 2.56 -1.29 -7.70
N SER A 267 1.37 -1.00 -8.18
CA SER A 267 0.95 0.30 -8.73
C SER A 267 1.49 0.69 -10.12
N PHE A 268 2.45 -0.02 -10.71
CA PHE A 268 2.86 0.27 -12.07
C PHE A 268 1.71 0.01 -13.04
N LEU A 269 1.48 0.96 -13.93
CA LEU A 269 0.56 0.74 -15.05
C LEU A 269 1.13 -0.34 -15.97
N ARG A 270 0.32 -1.31 -16.37
CA ARG A 270 0.76 -2.52 -17.10
C ARG A 270 1.88 -3.25 -16.36
N PRO A 271 1.58 -3.80 -15.18
CA PRO A 271 2.58 -4.41 -14.30
C PRO A 271 3.27 -5.63 -14.93
N GLU A 272 2.62 -6.27 -15.91
CA GLU A 272 3.18 -7.37 -16.71
C GLU A 272 4.41 -6.96 -17.53
N GLU A 273 4.61 -5.68 -17.79
CA GLU A 273 5.79 -5.17 -18.51
C GLU A 273 7.00 -4.96 -17.60
N THR A 274 6.84 -5.03 -16.28
CA THR A 274 7.94 -4.78 -15.33
C THR A 274 8.96 -5.92 -15.34
N SER A 275 8.52 -7.16 -15.41
CA SER A 275 9.40 -8.33 -15.51
C SER A 275 10.26 -8.31 -16.78
N PRO A 276 9.71 -8.15 -18.00
CA PRO A 276 10.51 -7.98 -19.22
C PRO A 276 11.50 -6.81 -19.15
N LEU A 277 11.09 -5.67 -18.58
CA LEU A 277 11.96 -4.50 -18.37
C LEU A 277 13.20 -4.86 -17.56
N LEU A 278 13.04 -5.55 -16.43
CA LEU A 278 14.15 -5.97 -15.56
C LEU A 278 15.09 -6.98 -16.23
N ILE A 279 14.52 -7.93 -16.97
CA ILE A 279 15.30 -8.90 -17.75
C ILE A 279 16.14 -8.19 -18.81
N GLN A 280 15.54 -7.24 -19.54
CA GLN A 280 16.23 -6.45 -20.55
C GLN A 280 17.31 -5.55 -19.94
N LEU A 281 17.04 -4.93 -18.78
CA LEU A 281 18.06 -4.17 -18.04
C LEU A 281 19.27 -5.04 -17.71
N LYS A 282 19.06 -6.24 -17.17
CA LYS A 282 20.13 -7.18 -16.86
C LYS A 282 20.94 -7.53 -18.11
N GLN A 283 20.28 -7.75 -19.26
CA GLN A 283 20.95 -8.08 -20.52
C GLN A 283 21.82 -6.92 -21.04
N ILE A 284 21.33 -5.68 -20.94
CA ILE A 284 22.04 -4.50 -21.44
C ILE A 284 23.24 -4.16 -20.55
N THR A 285 23.08 -4.27 -19.22
CA THR A 285 24.08 -3.80 -18.24
C THR A 285 25.02 -4.91 -17.76
N SER A 286 24.63 -6.17 -17.93
CA SER A 286 25.29 -7.33 -17.29
C SER A 286 25.33 -7.25 -15.76
N ALA A 287 24.55 -6.38 -15.15
CA ALA A 287 24.48 -6.16 -13.70
C ALA A 287 23.87 -7.38 -12.99
N ARG A 288 24.22 -7.55 -11.71
CA ARG A 288 23.56 -8.52 -10.83
C ARG A 288 22.11 -8.11 -10.61
N LEU A 289 21.16 -9.03 -10.82
CA LEU A 289 19.74 -8.79 -10.62
C LEU A 289 19.26 -9.52 -9.35
N LYS A 290 18.78 -8.73 -8.39
CA LYS A 290 18.19 -9.18 -7.13
C LYS A 290 16.69 -8.90 -7.09
N VAL A 291 15.91 -9.88 -6.64
CA VAL A 291 14.45 -9.76 -6.46
C VAL A 291 14.11 -9.88 -4.98
N LEU A 292 13.44 -8.85 -4.42
CA LEU A 292 12.98 -8.82 -3.04
C LEU A 292 11.48 -9.12 -2.97
N ILE A 293 11.08 -10.03 -2.09
CA ILE A 293 9.67 -10.45 -1.94
C ILE A 293 9.03 -9.69 -0.77
N HIS A 294 8.75 -8.40 -0.97
CA HIS A 294 8.04 -7.57 0.02
C HIS A 294 6.54 -7.80 0.06
N ASP A 295 6.00 -8.31 -1.03
CA ASP A 295 4.62 -8.69 -1.24
C ASP A 295 4.57 -9.85 -2.23
N TYR A 296 3.37 -10.33 -2.54
CA TYR A 296 3.21 -11.45 -3.48
C TYR A 296 2.81 -11.01 -4.89
N PHE A 297 3.19 -9.80 -5.29
CA PHE A 297 2.87 -9.31 -6.63
C PHE A 297 3.48 -10.18 -7.74
N VAL A 298 4.66 -10.71 -7.53
CA VAL A 298 5.25 -11.70 -8.44
C VAL A 298 4.41 -12.98 -8.55
N VAL A 299 3.57 -13.28 -7.55
CA VAL A 299 2.70 -14.46 -7.49
C VAL A 299 1.32 -14.18 -8.08
N CYS A 300 0.73 -13.03 -7.76
CA CYS A 300 -0.63 -12.66 -8.13
C CYS A 300 -0.78 -11.13 -8.23
N PRO A 301 -1.56 -10.59 -9.21
CA PRO A 301 -1.87 -9.16 -9.26
C PRO A 301 -2.58 -8.65 -7.98
N SER A 302 -3.34 -9.49 -7.27
CA SER A 302 -3.78 -9.23 -5.91
C SER A 302 -2.63 -9.52 -4.94
N HIS A 303 -1.73 -8.55 -4.80
CA HIS A 303 -0.43 -8.70 -4.15
C HIS A 303 -0.48 -9.11 -2.66
N PHE A 304 -1.64 -9.01 -2.02
CA PHE A 304 -1.89 -9.55 -0.67
C PHE A 304 -2.41 -10.99 -0.70
N LEU A 305 -2.59 -11.61 -1.87
CA LEU A 305 -3.21 -12.93 -2.04
C LEU A 305 -4.63 -13.00 -1.46
N ILE A 306 -5.34 -11.89 -1.50
CA ILE A 306 -6.76 -11.81 -1.11
C ILE A 306 -7.60 -12.09 -2.36
N ASN A 307 -8.49 -13.06 -2.28
CA ASN A 307 -9.35 -13.47 -3.38
C ASN A 307 -10.57 -12.54 -3.57
N ASP A 308 -11.41 -12.84 -4.55
CA ASP A 308 -12.63 -12.08 -4.86
C ASP A 308 -13.71 -12.12 -3.76
N GLU A 309 -13.56 -13.02 -2.76
CA GLU A 309 -14.39 -13.06 -1.54
C GLU A 309 -13.79 -12.26 -0.37
N GLY A 310 -12.63 -11.65 -0.55
CA GLY A 310 -11.95 -10.90 0.50
C GLY A 310 -11.22 -11.74 1.54
N LYS A 311 -10.79 -12.97 1.18
CA LYS A 311 -10.06 -13.91 2.05
C LYS A 311 -8.70 -14.27 1.46
N TYR A 312 -7.76 -14.68 2.30
CA TYR A 312 -6.51 -15.29 1.85
C TYR A 312 -6.81 -16.55 1.03
N CYS A 313 -6.21 -16.65 -0.17
CA CYS A 313 -6.58 -17.66 -1.17
C CYS A 313 -5.80 -18.98 -1.07
N GLU A 314 -4.73 -19.06 -0.26
CA GLU A 314 -3.88 -20.25 -0.10
C GLU A 314 -3.27 -20.80 -1.41
N ILE A 315 -3.21 -19.96 -2.45
CA ILE A 315 -2.67 -20.27 -3.78
C ILE A 315 -3.30 -21.55 -4.38
N PRO A 316 -4.58 -21.53 -4.75
CA PRO A 316 -5.23 -22.67 -5.36
C PRO A 316 -4.74 -22.91 -6.81
N ASP A 317 -5.28 -23.95 -7.45
CA ASP A 317 -4.99 -24.26 -8.85
C ASP A 317 -5.28 -23.09 -9.80
N ILE A 318 -4.56 -23.04 -10.91
CA ILE A 318 -4.62 -21.96 -11.91
C ILE A 318 -6.06 -21.70 -12.41
N ASP A 319 -6.87 -22.73 -12.60
CA ASP A 319 -8.26 -22.56 -13.02
C ASP A 319 -9.12 -21.81 -12.00
N VAL A 320 -8.89 -22.06 -10.72
CA VAL A 320 -9.54 -21.31 -9.62
C VAL A 320 -9.03 -19.88 -9.62
N CYS A 321 -7.71 -19.68 -9.77
CA CYS A 321 -7.09 -18.36 -9.86
C CYS A 321 -7.66 -17.54 -11.04
N ASN A 322 -7.87 -18.15 -12.22
CA ASN A 322 -8.44 -17.45 -13.37
C ASN A 322 -9.89 -17.01 -13.13
N ARG A 323 -10.70 -17.86 -12.49
CA ARG A 323 -12.07 -17.47 -12.10
C ARG A 323 -12.10 -16.37 -11.04
N CYS A 324 -11.20 -16.42 -10.07
CA CYS A 324 -11.04 -15.38 -9.07
C CYS A 324 -10.63 -14.05 -9.73
N LEU A 325 -9.55 -14.04 -10.53
CA LEU A 325 -8.95 -12.83 -11.10
C LEU A 325 -9.95 -12.01 -11.93
N SER A 326 -10.82 -12.68 -12.70
CA SER A 326 -11.84 -12.02 -13.53
C SER A 326 -12.86 -11.19 -12.71
N ARG A 327 -12.99 -11.45 -11.40
CA ARG A 327 -13.94 -10.79 -10.48
C ARG A 327 -13.24 -10.05 -9.35
N ASN A 328 -11.94 -10.30 -9.18
CA ASN A 328 -11.17 -9.77 -8.06
C ASN A 328 -10.86 -8.29 -8.26
N GLN A 329 -11.30 -7.46 -7.31
CA GLN A 329 -11.04 -6.03 -7.27
C GLN A 329 -10.00 -5.66 -6.19
N GLN A 330 -9.40 -6.68 -5.53
CA GLN A 330 -8.44 -6.46 -4.46
C GLN A 330 -7.03 -6.14 -5.02
N GLY A 331 -6.30 -5.30 -4.31
CA GLY A 331 -4.97 -4.89 -4.69
C GLY A 331 -4.97 -4.14 -6.02
N PHE A 332 -4.06 -4.54 -6.91
CA PHE A 332 -3.91 -3.95 -8.26
C PHE A 332 -4.31 -4.92 -9.37
N SER A 333 -5.21 -5.87 -9.06
CA SER A 333 -5.65 -6.91 -10.00
C SER A 333 -6.27 -6.35 -11.29
N THR A 334 -6.93 -5.21 -11.21
CA THR A 334 -7.57 -4.53 -12.35
C THR A 334 -6.57 -3.92 -13.35
N LEU A 335 -5.31 -3.71 -12.95
CA LEU A 335 -4.27 -3.20 -13.85
C LEU A 335 -3.75 -4.25 -14.84
N PHE A 336 -3.95 -5.53 -14.55
CA PHE A 336 -3.56 -6.61 -15.43
C PHE A 336 -4.68 -6.94 -16.44
N SER A 337 -4.59 -6.35 -17.62
CA SER A 337 -5.66 -6.41 -18.63
C SER A 337 -5.93 -7.80 -19.21
N ALA A 338 -4.92 -8.67 -19.22
CA ALA A 338 -5.06 -10.03 -19.78
C ALA A 338 -5.93 -10.95 -18.92
N GLN A 339 -6.07 -10.66 -17.61
CA GLN A 339 -6.89 -11.45 -16.66
C GLN A 339 -6.63 -12.97 -16.73
N ASP A 340 -5.36 -13.36 -16.99
CA ASP A 340 -4.90 -14.74 -17.19
C ASP A 340 -3.73 -15.04 -16.26
N MET A 341 -3.97 -15.89 -15.25
CA MET A 341 -2.96 -16.23 -14.24
C MET A 341 -1.81 -17.07 -14.81
N SER A 342 -2.05 -17.87 -15.85
CA SER A 342 -0.96 -18.60 -16.51
C SER A 342 0.03 -17.64 -17.17
N LYS A 343 -0.47 -16.60 -17.81
CA LYS A 343 0.39 -15.53 -18.36
C LYS A 343 1.13 -14.78 -17.27
N TRP A 344 0.43 -14.41 -16.19
CA TRP A 344 1.06 -13.74 -15.05
C TRP A 344 2.22 -14.54 -14.50
N ARG A 345 1.97 -15.84 -14.20
CA ARG A 345 2.98 -16.75 -13.66
C ARG A 345 4.14 -16.97 -14.63
N ALA A 346 3.88 -17.09 -15.93
CA ALA A 346 4.93 -17.23 -16.94
C ALA A 346 5.83 -15.98 -17.01
N ILE A 347 5.24 -14.78 -16.99
CA ILE A 347 5.97 -13.51 -17.07
C ILE A 347 6.87 -13.34 -15.84
N TRP A 348 6.34 -13.51 -14.63
CA TRP A 348 7.10 -13.33 -13.40
C TRP A 348 8.05 -14.50 -13.13
N GLY A 349 7.67 -15.73 -13.49
CA GLY A 349 8.54 -16.90 -13.45
C GLY A 349 9.79 -16.71 -14.31
N SER A 350 9.67 -16.07 -15.47
CA SER A 350 10.82 -15.72 -16.30
C SER A 350 11.80 -14.80 -15.60
N LEU A 351 11.32 -13.80 -14.83
CA LEU A 351 12.17 -12.93 -14.02
C LEU A 351 12.89 -13.72 -12.92
N LEU A 352 12.12 -14.50 -12.17
CA LEU A 352 12.64 -15.29 -11.04
C LEU A 352 13.68 -16.32 -11.50
N ASN A 353 13.53 -16.91 -12.69
CA ASN A 353 14.52 -17.79 -13.27
C ASN A 353 15.76 -17.05 -13.78
N THR A 354 15.60 -15.80 -14.26
CA THR A 354 16.70 -14.99 -14.83
C THR A 354 17.52 -14.28 -13.77
N CYS A 355 16.93 -13.92 -12.63
CA CYS A 355 17.63 -13.21 -11.56
C CYS A 355 18.74 -14.05 -10.93
N ASP A 356 19.70 -13.37 -10.28
CA ASP A 356 20.84 -14.00 -9.61
C ASP A 356 20.52 -14.33 -8.15
N GLU A 357 19.61 -13.58 -7.54
CA GLU A 357 19.22 -13.77 -6.14
C GLU A 357 17.75 -13.40 -5.92
N ILE A 358 17.06 -14.20 -5.12
CA ILE A 358 15.72 -13.96 -4.61
C ILE A 358 15.80 -13.89 -3.09
N VAL A 359 15.32 -12.80 -2.50
CA VAL A 359 15.30 -12.63 -1.05
C VAL A 359 13.86 -12.67 -0.55
N THR A 360 13.56 -13.62 0.32
CA THR A 360 12.34 -13.66 1.13
C THR A 360 12.65 -13.24 2.56
N PHE A 361 11.68 -12.70 3.29
CA PHE A 361 11.91 -12.14 4.63
C PHE A 361 11.42 -13.06 5.76
N SER A 362 10.78 -14.18 5.40
CA SER A 362 10.29 -15.21 6.33
C SER A 362 10.21 -16.56 5.65
N ASN A 363 10.15 -17.64 6.46
CA ASN A 363 9.95 -18.99 5.96
C ASN A 363 8.56 -19.19 5.35
N SER A 364 7.54 -18.54 5.90
CA SER A 364 6.18 -18.55 5.31
C SER A 364 6.18 -17.95 3.91
N SER A 365 6.88 -16.83 3.69
CA SER A 365 7.02 -16.22 2.36
C SER A 365 7.78 -17.12 1.38
N LEU A 366 8.82 -17.82 1.85
CA LEU A 366 9.52 -18.82 1.05
C LEU A 366 8.59 -19.96 0.61
N ASN A 367 7.78 -20.49 1.54
CA ASN A 367 6.85 -21.58 1.25
C ASN A 367 5.77 -21.14 0.23
N ILE A 368 5.22 -19.94 0.38
CA ILE A 368 4.27 -19.34 -0.56
C ILE A 368 4.90 -19.20 -1.96
N LEU A 369 6.13 -18.68 -2.04
CA LEU A 369 6.83 -18.54 -3.31
C LEU A 369 7.06 -19.90 -3.99
N ARG A 370 7.50 -20.92 -3.22
CA ARG A 370 7.70 -22.28 -3.73
C ARG A 370 6.41 -22.96 -4.18
N SER A 371 5.30 -22.74 -3.48
CA SER A 371 3.99 -23.24 -3.90
C SER A 371 3.57 -22.65 -5.25
N ALA A 372 3.94 -21.39 -5.50
CA ALA A 372 3.63 -20.71 -6.75
C ALA A 372 4.57 -21.05 -7.90
N TYR A 373 5.83 -21.36 -7.60
CA TYR A 373 6.94 -21.58 -8.54
C TYR A 373 7.83 -22.73 -8.04
N PRO A 374 7.36 -23.98 -8.12
CA PRO A 374 8.11 -25.14 -7.61
C PRO A 374 9.41 -25.42 -8.40
N GLU A 375 9.53 -24.88 -9.62
CA GLU A 375 10.67 -25.05 -10.52
C GLU A 375 11.84 -24.10 -10.28
N ILE A 376 11.69 -23.10 -9.40
CA ILE A 376 12.78 -22.16 -9.10
C ILE A 376 13.91 -22.86 -8.37
N ASP A 377 15.15 -22.64 -8.85
CA ASP A 377 16.36 -23.14 -8.21
C ASP A 377 16.45 -22.68 -6.74
N PRO A 378 16.39 -23.61 -5.77
CA PRO A 378 16.47 -23.27 -4.34
C PRO A 378 17.75 -22.53 -3.95
N LEU A 379 18.85 -22.70 -4.70
CA LEU A 379 20.14 -22.06 -4.42
C LEU A 379 20.11 -20.54 -4.66
N LYS A 380 19.14 -20.05 -5.45
CA LYS A 380 18.94 -18.62 -5.68
C LYS A 380 18.15 -17.94 -4.56
N ILE A 381 17.53 -18.70 -3.66
CA ILE A 381 16.60 -18.16 -2.67
C ILE A 381 17.28 -18.07 -1.30
N SER A 382 17.29 -16.87 -0.74
CA SER A 382 17.77 -16.59 0.61
C SER A 382 16.63 -16.10 1.50
N VAL A 383 16.58 -16.56 2.75
CA VAL A 383 15.66 -16.02 3.77
C VAL A 383 16.44 -15.03 4.63
N ILE A 384 16.23 -13.73 4.42
CA ILE A 384 16.98 -12.67 5.12
C ILE A 384 15.96 -11.73 5.77
N PRO A 385 15.64 -11.89 7.06
CA PRO A 385 14.75 -10.98 7.77
C PRO A 385 15.25 -9.52 7.73
N HIS A 386 14.33 -8.57 7.80
CA HIS A 386 14.70 -7.15 7.87
C HIS A 386 15.56 -6.86 9.11
N ASP A 387 16.47 -5.91 8.98
CA ASP A 387 17.21 -5.37 10.13
C ASP A 387 16.27 -4.52 11.00
N ILE A 388 16.09 -4.96 12.24
CA ILE A 388 15.19 -4.34 13.22
C ILE A 388 15.95 -3.69 14.39
N ARG A 389 17.29 -3.60 14.32
CA ARG A 389 18.10 -3.05 15.42
C ARG A 389 17.74 -1.62 15.79
N HIS A 390 17.16 -0.87 14.86
CA HIS A 390 16.65 0.49 15.06
C HIS A 390 15.30 0.55 15.80
N LEU A 391 14.58 -0.59 15.92
CA LEU A 391 13.26 -0.68 16.57
C LEU A 391 13.33 -0.96 18.08
N LYS A 392 14.47 -0.77 18.73
CA LYS A 392 14.61 -0.96 20.17
C LYS A 392 13.80 0.11 20.90
N GLY A 393 12.60 -0.28 21.35
CA GLY A 393 11.71 0.55 22.14
C GLY A 393 11.87 0.35 23.65
N LYS A 394 11.42 1.32 24.43
CA LYS A 394 11.19 1.18 25.86
C LYS A 394 10.00 0.25 26.08
N SER A 395 10.11 -0.74 26.98
CA SER A 395 8.95 -1.55 27.36
C SER A 395 7.94 -0.71 28.13
N PRO A 396 6.70 -0.57 27.65
CA PRO A 396 5.66 0.15 28.36
C PRO A 396 5.22 -0.64 29.59
N ARG A 397 4.72 0.05 30.59
CA ARG A 397 4.13 -0.56 31.77
C ARG A 397 2.67 -0.94 31.50
N ILE A 398 2.29 -2.18 31.74
CA ILE A 398 0.88 -2.60 31.72
C ILE A 398 0.21 -2.11 32.99
N LEU A 399 -0.70 -1.14 32.85
CA LEU A 399 -1.32 -0.43 33.97
C LEU A 399 -2.49 -1.19 34.59
N SER A 400 -3.20 -2.00 33.83
CA SER A 400 -4.36 -2.77 34.30
C SER A 400 -4.36 -4.17 33.72
N THR A 401 -4.64 -5.15 34.55
CA THR A 401 -4.70 -6.58 34.19
C THR A 401 -6.00 -7.26 34.61
N SER A 402 -6.93 -6.53 35.24
CA SER A 402 -8.19 -7.08 35.76
C SER A 402 -9.16 -7.53 34.65
N HIS A 403 -9.21 -6.78 33.55
CA HIS A 403 -10.07 -7.06 32.40
C HIS A 403 -9.28 -7.03 31.11
N LEU A 404 -9.69 -7.81 30.12
CA LEU A 404 -9.10 -7.79 28.78
C LEU A 404 -9.33 -6.43 28.13
N GLN A 405 -8.22 -5.76 27.72
CA GLN A 405 -8.23 -4.54 26.93
C GLN A 405 -7.33 -4.76 25.70
N ILE A 406 -7.90 -4.66 24.51
CA ILE A 406 -7.24 -5.05 23.26
C ILE A 406 -6.59 -3.83 22.60
N GLY A 407 -5.29 -3.91 22.30
CA GLY A 407 -4.56 -2.92 21.51
C GLY A 407 -4.38 -3.37 20.06
N VAL A 408 -4.55 -2.47 19.11
CA VAL A 408 -4.24 -2.69 17.68
C VAL A 408 -3.39 -1.53 17.20
N VAL A 409 -2.29 -1.78 16.50
CA VAL A 409 -1.31 -0.74 16.14
C VAL A 409 -1.22 -0.55 14.63
N GLY A 410 -1.27 0.71 14.19
CA GLY A 410 -1.03 1.15 12.82
C GLY A 410 -2.22 1.75 12.10
N GLN A 411 -2.10 1.92 10.80
CA GLN A 411 -3.21 2.28 9.92
C GLN A 411 -3.93 1.01 9.47
N ILE A 412 -5.10 0.76 10.04
CA ILE A 412 -5.85 -0.49 9.88
C ILE A 412 -6.83 -0.36 8.71
N GLY A 413 -6.36 -0.71 7.53
CA GLY A 413 -7.17 -0.87 6.32
C GLY A 413 -7.78 -2.28 6.20
N PHE A 414 -8.48 -2.55 5.10
CA PHE A 414 -9.17 -3.81 4.85
C PHE A 414 -8.24 -5.03 5.00
N HIS A 415 -7.09 -5.04 4.30
CA HIS A 415 -6.10 -6.13 4.34
C HIS A 415 -5.47 -6.32 5.72
N LYS A 416 -5.46 -5.26 6.56
CA LYS A 416 -5.01 -5.31 7.96
C LYS A 416 -6.13 -5.62 8.95
N GLY A 417 -7.30 -6.04 8.45
CA GLY A 417 -8.39 -6.56 9.27
C GLY A 417 -9.34 -5.52 9.85
N SER A 418 -9.51 -4.34 9.22
CA SER A 418 -10.48 -3.33 9.72
C SER A 418 -11.89 -3.89 9.89
N ASN A 419 -12.37 -4.67 8.91
CA ASN A 419 -13.70 -5.32 8.98
C ASN A 419 -13.75 -6.42 10.06
N PHE A 420 -12.63 -7.08 10.35
CA PHE A 420 -12.56 -8.02 11.45
C PHE A 420 -12.71 -7.30 12.79
N ILE A 421 -12.01 -6.19 13.01
CA ILE A 421 -12.13 -5.37 14.24
C ILE A 421 -13.56 -4.88 14.43
N GLN A 422 -14.23 -4.43 13.36
CA GLN A 422 -15.64 -4.04 13.42
C GLN A 422 -16.55 -5.18 13.93
N ARG A 423 -16.38 -6.39 13.37
CA ARG A 423 -17.14 -7.58 13.80
C ARG A 423 -16.80 -8.02 15.23
N LEU A 424 -15.54 -7.90 15.63
CA LEU A 424 -15.11 -8.21 17.00
C LEU A 424 -15.73 -7.22 18.00
N ALA A 425 -15.81 -5.94 17.66
CA ALA A 425 -16.48 -4.93 18.48
C ALA A 425 -17.99 -5.23 18.65
N ILE A 426 -18.67 -5.67 17.60
CA ILE A 426 -20.07 -6.10 17.66
C ILE A 426 -20.21 -7.29 18.62
N GLU A 427 -19.30 -8.26 18.59
CA GLU A 427 -19.34 -9.43 19.47
C GLU A 427 -19.08 -9.05 20.94
N ILE A 428 -18.13 -8.16 21.22
CA ILE A 428 -17.88 -7.60 22.57
C ILE A 428 -19.14 -6.93 23.12
N LYS A 429 -19.77 -6.06 22.30
CA LYS A 429 -21.00 -5.36 22.68
C LYS A 429 -22.15 -6.33 22.92
N ARG A 430 -22.33 -7.33 22.04
CA ARG A 430 -23.37 -8.37 22.18
C ARG A 430 -23.24 -9.14 23.49
N ARG A 431 -22.01 -9.46 23.92
CA ARG A 431 -21.74 -10.14 25.20
C ARG A 431 -21.76 -9.21 26.42
N LYS A 432 -21.93 -7.92 26.23
CA LYS A 432 -21.90 -6.89 27.29
C LYS A 432 -20.62 -6.98 28.14
N MET A 433 -19.48 -7.21 27.51
CA MET A 433 -18.20 -7.33 28.19
C MET A 433 -17.61 -5.97 28.53
N ASP A 434 -16.92 -5.88 29.67
CA ASP A 434 -16.05 -4.74 29.99
C ASP A 434 -14.71 -4.91 29.31
N CYS A 435 -14.72 -4.74 27.98
CA CYS A 435 -13.57 -4.84 27.10
C CYS A 435 -13.67 -3.77 26.03
N LYS A 436 -12.57 -3.06 25.79
CA LYS A 436 -12.45 -2.09 24.70
C LYS A 436 -11.34 -2.48 23.75
N ILE A 437 -11.42 -1.96 22.56
CA ILE A 437 -10.38 -2.03 21.55
C ILE A 437 -9.82 -0.63 21.34
N VAL A 438 -8.53 -0.45 21.56
CA VAL A 438 -7.83 0.81 21.28
C VAL A 438 -6.97 0.63 20.06
N VAL A 439 -7.31 1.35 18.99
CA VAL A 439 -6.47 1.44 17.78
C VAL A 439 -5.48 2.58 18.00
N ILE A 440 -4.22 2.20 18.26
CA ILE A 440 -3.10 3.13 18.29
C ILE A 440 -2.71 3.42 16.84
N GLY A 441 -3.33 4.45 16.30
CA GLY A 441 -3.33 4.75 14.88
C GLY A 441 -4.74 5.09 14.39
N THR A 442 -5.07 4.63 13.17
CA THR A 442 -6.38 4.87 12.53
C THR A 442 -6.98 3.59 11.98
N ILE A 443 -8.31 3.51 11.90
CA ILE A 443 -9.03 2.39 11.29
C ILE A 443 -9.98 2.89 10.20
N GLU A 444 -10.07 2.15 9.07
CA GLU A 444 -10.94 2.51 7.95
C GLU A 444 -12.41 2.06 8.15
N ALA A 445 -12.65 0.99 8.91
CA ALA A 445 -14.00 0.53 9.19
C ALA A 445 -14.74 1.46 10.15
N ASN A 446 -16.04 1.68 9.90
CA ASN A 446 -16.89 2.41 10.81
C ASN A 446 -17.23 1.54 12.02
N CYS A 447 -16.64 1.83 13.17
CA CYS A 447 -16.78 1.06 14.40
C CYS A 447 -17.63 1.80 15.44
N ASP A 448 -18.26 1.05 16.33
CA ASP A 448 -18.96 1.62 17.49
C ASP A 448 -17.95 2.29 18.45
N SER A 449 -18.02 3.60 18.57
CA SER A 449 -17.11 4.41 19.39
C SER A 449 -17.19 4.12 20.90
N THR A 450 -18.23 3.41 21.36
CA THR A 450 -18.31 2.95 22.75
C THR A 450 -17.40 1.75 23.03
N ILE A 451 -16.98 1.02 22.00
CA ILE A 451 -16.13 -0.18 22.09
C ILE A 451 -14.75 0.09 21.47
N VAL A 452 -14.68 0.77 20.32
CA VAL A 452 -13.43 1.04 19.59
C VAL A 452 -13.09 2.52 19.68
N THR A 453 -11.87 2.81 20.10
CA THR A 453 -11.33 4.18 20.12
C THR A 453 -10.05 4.26 19.29
N GLU A 454 -9.76 5.42 18.72
CA GLU A 454 -8.57 5.68 17.91
C GLU A 454 -7.72 6.77 18.54
N THR A 455 -6.38 6.61 18.53
CA THR A 455 -5.47 7.67 18.98
C THR A 455 -5.14 8.68 17.87
N GLY A 456 -5.39 8.30 16.61
CA GLY A 456 -4.93 9.05 15.44
C GLY A 456 -3.50 8.72 15.04
N ALA A 457 -2.97 9.44 14.04
CA ALA A 457 -1.60 9.26 13.57
C ALA A 457 -0.59 9.62 14.68
N TYR A 458 0.48 8.85 14.78
CA TYR A 458 1.51 8.99 15.80
C TYR A 458 2.92 8.82 15.18
N GLU A 459 3.95 9.27 15.89
CA GLU A 459 5.34 9.01 15.55
C GLU A 459 5.83 7.73 16.27
N HIS A 460 6.72 6.94 15.65
CA HIS A 460 7.20 5.66 16.21
C HIS A 460 7.74 5.77 17.65
N SER A 461 8.38 6.89 17.97
CA SER A 461 8.90 7.15 19.33
C SER A 461 7.82 7.28 20.40
N GLU A 462 6.59 7.61 20.03
CA GLU A 462 5.45 7.80 20.92
C GLU A 462 4.74 6.47 21.25
N LEU A 463 4.99 5.43 20.47
CA LEU A 463 4.26 4.15 20.58
C LEU A 463 4.30 3.53 21.99
N PRO A 464 5.44 3.47 22.71
CA PRO A 464 5.47 2.91 24.06
C PRO A 464 4.59 3.68 25.05
N ASP A 465 4.62 5.01 24.98
CA ASP A 465 3.83 5.87 25.87
C ASP A 465 2.33 5.79 25.54
N LEU A 466 1.96 5.68 24.26
CA LEU A 466 0.58 5.48 23.81
C LEU A 466 0.03 4.12 24.26
N VAL A 467 0.84 3.05 24.20
CA VAL A 467 0.46 1.73 24.72
C VAL A 467 0.20 1.81 26.22
N GLU A 468 1.09 2.45 26.98
CA GLU A 468 0.92 2.62 28.44
C GLU A 468 -0.34 3.43 28.79
N GLN A 469 -0.54 4.59 28.13
CA GLN A 469 -1.68 5.49 28.38
C GLN A 469 -3.03 4.89 27.95
N SER A 470 -3.04 4.02 26.95
CA SER A 470 -4.26 3.38 26.44
C SER A 470 -4.83 2.32 27.39
N GLY A 471 -4.03 1.83 28.35
CA GLY A 471 -4.41 0.78 29.28
C GLY A 471 -4.62 -0.60 28.66
N VAL A 472 -4.16 -0.81 27.41
CA VAL A 472 -4.24 -2.10 26.73
C VAL A 472 -3.30 -3.11 27.38
N ASN A 473 -3.69 -4.39 27.38
CA ASN A 473 -2.91 -5.46 28.00
C ASN A 473 -2.70 -6.69 27.12
N VAL A 474 -3.42 -6.81 26.00
CA VAL A 474 -3.17 -7.78 24.94
C VAL A 474 -3.19 -7.05 23.61
N MET A 475 -2.13 -7.19 22.83
CA MET A 475 -2.04 -6.66 21.48
C MET A 475 -2.62 -7.65 20.49
N LEU A 476 -3.46 -7.21 19.57
CA LEU A 476 -4.01 -8.01 18.49
C LEU A 476 -3.46 -7.50 17.15
N PHE A 477 -2.88 -8.40 16.38
CA PHE A 477 -2.45 -8.16 15.01
C PHE A 477 -3.41 -8.86 14.05
N PRO A 478 -4.45 -8.16 13.54
CA PRO A 478 -5.58 -8.79 12.86
C PRO A 478 -5.43 -8.87 11.34
N SER A 479 -4.19 -8.87 10.81
CA SER A 479 -3.92 -8.93 9.37
C SER A 479 -4.52 -10.20 8.75
N ILE A 480 -5.33 -10.04 7.68
CA ILE A 480 -6.03 -11.13 7.00
C ILE A 480 -5.26 -11.69 5.79
N TRP A 481 -4.02 -11.30 5.61
CA TRP A 481 -3.13 -11.80 4.58
C TRP A 481 -1.78 -12.23 5.17
N PRO A 482 -1.04 -13.14 4.52
CA PRO A 482 0.23 -13.64 5.04
C PRO A 482 1.35 -12.61 4.85
N GLU A 483 1.46 -11.62 5.75
CA GLU A 483 2.53 -10.61 5.65
C GLU A 483 3.91 -11.26 5.52
N THR A 484 4.71 -10.73 4.61
CA THR A 484 6.08 -11.21 4.36
C THR A 484 7.04 -10.87 5.49
N PHE A 485 6.75 -9.75 6.18
CA PHE A 485 7.40 -9.22 7.36
C PHE A 485 6.45 -8.24 8.04
N SER A 486 6.60 -7.96 9.32
CA SER A 486 5.81 -6.93 9.99
C SER A 486 6.68 -6.15 10.97
N TYR A 487 6.92 -4.87 10.67
CA TYR A 487 7.62 -3.97 11.61
C TYR A 487 6.84 -3.82 12.90
N VAL A 488 5.51 -3.66 12.83
CA VAL A 488 4.64 -3.52 14.01
C VAL A 488 4.80 -4.71 14.96
N VAL A 489 4.76 -5.94 14.45
CA VAL A 489 4.94 -7.13 15.29
C VAL A 489 6.31 -7.11 15.96
N HIS A 490 7.38 -6.74 15.22
CA HIS A 490 8.73 -6.66 15.78
C HIS A 490 8.89 -5.55 16.82
N GLU A 491 8.24 -4.41 16.65
CA GLU A 491 8.17 -3.33 17.65
C GLU A 491 7.50 -3.82 18.94
N LEU A 492 6.36 -4.49 18.81
CA LEU A 492 5.63 -5.04 19.95
C LEU A 492 6.42 -6.16 20.67
N LEU A 493 7.12 -7.03 19.92
CA LEU A 493 8.05 -8.01 20.47
C LEU A 493 9.20 -7.33 21.23
N GLY A 494 9.78 -6.28 20.65
CA GLY A 494 10.85 -5.48 21.27
C GLY A 494 10.41 -4.79 22.57
N MET A 495 9.12 -4.53 22.72
CA MET A 495 8.48 -3.97 23.93
C MET A 495 8.07 -5.07 24.95
N ASN A 496 8.29 -6.33 24.62
CA ASN A 496 7.90 -7.48 25.46
C ASN A 496 6.40 -7.55 25.79
N LEU A 497 5.54 -7.15 24.84
CA LEU A 497 4.09 -7.13 25.02
C LEU A 497 3.45 -8.49 24.69
N PRO A 498 2.32 -8.85 25.31
CA PRO A 498 1.51 -9.98 24.87
C PRO A 498 0.87 -9.69 23.52
N ILE A 499 1.07 -10.60 22.54
CA ILE A 499 0.62 -10.41 21.16
C ILE A 499 -0.15 -11.63 20.69
N ALA A 500 -1.31 -11.39 20.08
CA ALA A 500 -2.06 -12.39 19.34
C ALA A 500 -2.09 -12.03 17.84
N SER A 501 -1.92 -13.01 16.95
CA SER A 501 -2.11 -12.85 15.50
C SER A 501 -2.79 -14.07 14.89
N PHE A 502 -3.40 -13.90 13.73
CA PHE A 502 -3.85 -15.05 12.95
C PHE A 502 -2.67 -15.92 12.52
N ASN A 503 -2.92 -17.20 12.27
CA ASN A 503 -1.93 -18.14 11.78
C ASN A 503 -1.61 -17.88 10.29
N LEU A 504 -1.08 -16.69 10.00
CA LEU A 504 -0.78 -16.20 8.65
C LEU A 504 0.59 -15.50 8.59
N GLY A 505 1.43 -15.94 7.66
CA GLY A 505 2.66 -15.27 7.27
C GLY A 505 3.72 -15.12 8.37
N ALA A 506 4.61 -14.16 8.18
CA ALA A 506 5.71 -13.90 9.10
C ALA A 506 5.30 -13.57 10.55
N PRO A 507 4.16 -12.89 10.82
CA PRO A 507 3.68 -12.69 12.18
C PRO A 507 3.50 -13.98 12.95
N SER A 508 2.82 -14.98 12.38
CA SER A 508 2.62 -16.28 13.07
C SER A 508 3.93 -17.05 13.24
N ASP A 509 4.84 -17.02 12.25
CA ASP A 509 6.19 -17.62 12.37
C ASP A 509 6.94 -17.09 13.60
N ARG A 510 6.82 -15.78 13.86
CA ARG A 510 7.48 -15.12 14.99
C ARG A 510 6.82 -15.41 16.33
N LEU A 511 5.49 -15.42 16.37
CA LEU A 511 4.74 -15.61 17.61
C LEU A 511 4.76 -17.05 18.10
N SER A 512 4.91 -18.06 17.21
CA SER A 512 4.96 -19.48 17.59
C SER A 512 6.08 -19.82 18.58
N SER A 513 7.18 -19.06 18.59
CA SER A 513 8.30 -19.22 19.53
C SER A 513 8.37 -18.14 20.61
N TYR A 514 7.42 -17.20 20.63
CA TYR A 514 7.42 -16.09 21.58
C TYR A 514 6.63 -16.47 22.85
N PRO A 515 7.21 -16.38 24.07
CA PRO A 515 6.54 -16.83 25.30
C PRO A 515 5.21 -16.10 25.59
N ASN A 516 5.12 -14.82 25.21
CA ASN A 516 3.91 -14.00 25.34
C ASN A 516 3.14 -13.89 24.01
N GLY A 517 3.27 -14.90 23.14
CA GLY A 517 2.61 -14.98 21.84
C GLY A 517 1.40 -15.91 21.87
N LEU A 518 0.38 -15.55 21.09
CA LEU A 518 -0.78 -16.40 20.77
C LEU A 518 -0.97 -16.43 19.25
N VAL A 519 -0.92 -17.60 18.66
CA VAL A 519 -1.30 -17.84 17.27
C VAL A 519 -2.75 -18.32 17.26
N LEU A 520 -3.61 -17.58 16.56
CA LEU A 520 -5.06 -17.81 16.44
C LEU A 520 -5.34 -18.63 15.20
N ASP A 521 -5.97 -19.78 15.34
CA ASP A 521 -6.34 -20.65 14.22
C ASP A 521 -7.65 -20.24 13.53
N SER A 522 -8.53 -19.54 14.25
CA SER A 522 -9.80 -19.04 13.73
C SER A 522 -9.73 -17.56 13.35
N THR A 523 -10.50 -17.16 12.34
CA THR A 523 -10.80 -15.77 11.99
C THR A 523 -12.26 -15.39 12.33
N ASP A 524 -12.99 -16.27 13.01
CA ASP A 524 -14.33 -15.95 13.54
C ASP A 524 -14.20 -15.09 14.80
N PRO A 525 -14.84 -13.91 14.87
CA PRO A 525 -14.74 -13.01 16.01
C PRO A 525 -15.13 -13.63 17.36
N LYS A 526 -16.06 -14.59 17.37
CA LYS A 526 -16.52 -15.26 18.59
C LYS A 526 -15.42 -16.17 19.15
N ASP A 527 -14.77 -16.95 18.29
CA ASP A 527 -13.72 -17.87 18.68
C ASP A 527 -12.48 -17.09 19.12
N VAL A 528 -12.07 -16.11 18.32
CA VAL A 528 -10.95 -15.21 18.64
C VAL A 528 -11.14 -14.52 19.99
N LEU A 529 -12.34 -14.03 20.27
CA LEU A 529 -12.61 -13.39 21.56
C LEU A 529 -12.46 -14.38 22.74
N ASN A 530 -12.91 -15.63 22.57
CA ASN A 530 -12.73 -16.69 23.58
C ASN A 530 -11.25 -17.00 23.83
N GLU A 531 -10.46 -17.10 22.75
CA GLU A 531 -9.02 -17.35 22.83
C GLU A 531 -8.29 -16.19 23.50
N LEU A 532 -8.62 -14.93 23.16
CA LEU A 532 -8.04 -13.74 23.80
C LEU A 532 -8.37 -13.67 25.28
N ILE A 533 -9.59 -14.00 25.69
CA ILE A 533 -9.98 -14.07 27.11
C ILE A 533 -9.15 -15.14 27.85
N SER A 534 -9.01 -16.32 27.24
CA SER A 534 -8.22 -17.42 27.82
C SER A 534 -6.74 -17.06 27.93
N PHE A 535 -6.20 -16.41 26.92
CA PHE A 535 -4.83 -15.92 26.90
C PHE A 535 -4.58 -14.86 27.97
N HIS A 536 -5.45 -13.87 28.07
CA HIS A 536 -5.40 -12.84 29.12
C HIS A 536 -5.44 -13.47 30.52
N ARG A 537 -6.34 -14.43 30.78
CA ARG A 537 -6.41 -15.14 32.07
C ARG A 537 -5.12 -15.86 32.40
N LYS A 538 -4.53 -16.57 31.43
CA LYS A 538 -3.25 -17.26 31.59
C LYS A 538 -2.11 -16.29 31.96
N LEU A 539 -2.10 -15.09 31.40
CA LEU A 539 -1.02 -14.12 31.64
C LEU A 539 -1.12 -13.40 33.00
N TYR A 540 -2.33 -13.11 33.45
CA TYR A 540 -2.53 -12.16 34.55
C TYR A 540 -3.36 -12.68 35.73
N LEU A 541 -4.10 -13.76 35.56
CA LEU A 541 -5.05 -14.24 36.57
C LEU A 541 -4.79 -15.71 37.00
N SER A 542 -3.73 -16.33 36.47
CA SER A 542 -3.30 -17.71 36.80
C SER A 542 -2.44 -17.74 38.05
#